data_4231e546aec5d4eba7af4dc8a53038d8
#
_entry.id   4231e546aec5d4eba7af4dc8a53038d8
#
_cell.length_a   1.000
_cell.length_b   1.000
_cell.length_c   1.000
_cell.angle_alpha   90.00
_cell.angle_beta   90.00
_cell.angle_gamma   90.00
#
_symmetry.space_group_name_H-M   'P 1'
#
loop_
_entity.id
_entity.type
_entity.pdbx_description
1 polymer ?
#
loop_
_entity_poly.entity_id
_entity_poly.type
_entity_poly.pdbx_seq_one_letter_code
_entity_poly.pdbx_strand_id
1 'polypeptide(L)'
;MASKITKGILISCWIVYLAILGAVVMVFMAIANGSIGYMPPVEQLENPIDKYASQVISSDGKALGAYAHSKDNRIYVNYEDLSPDLVKALIATEDIRFAEHSGIDAQGLFRAIVKRGILMQKSGGGGSTITQQLAKQLFSPSADNMMERLFQKPIEWVIAVQLERYYTKEEIINMYLNKFDFLYNAVGIQSASRVYFGKTPKTLKIEEAATLVGMCKNPSYFNPVRHNKRTIGRRNTVLEQMEKAGYITKAECDSLKALPLVVHFTRMDHKDGLAPYFREYLRLTMTAKKPERKDYASWQSQKFSEDSLSWATNPLYGWCNKNKKADGEYYNLYTDGLKIYTSIDSRMQKYAEDAVREHMSKDLQPAFFREKKGRSYAPFSRDVSVGQVDTMLMRAMHQTDRYRAMKKSGMAEADMREEFERSEEHTSELQSQVI
;
A
#
# COMPACT_ATOMS: atom_id res chain seq x y z
N MET A 1 14.20 -20.57 65.38
CA MET A 1 13.18 -19.59 64.94
C MET A 1 13.43 -19.10 63.50
N ALA A 2 14.64 -18.72 63.10
CA ALA A 2 14.95 -18.22 61.76
C ALA A 2 14.53 -19.16 60.59
N SER A 3 14.73 -20.47 60.73
CA SER A 3 14.36 -21.46 59.69
C SER A 3 12.84 -21.58 59.44
N LYS A 4 11.99 -21.33 60.41
CA LYS A 4 10.52 -21.38 60.25
C LYS A 4 10.02 -20.07 59.59
N ILE A 5 10.65 -18.93 59.90
CA ILE A 5 10.31 -17.63 59.30
C ILE A 5 10.71 -17.61 57.84
N THR A 6 11.91 -18.11 57.49
CA THR A 6 12.35 -18.21 56.06
C THR A 6 11.48 -19.15 55.26
N LYS A 7 11.04 -20.30 55.79
CA LYS A 7 10.10 -21.20 55.13
C LYS A 7 8.72 -20.53 54.91
N GLY A 8 8.21 -19.80 55.89
CA GLY A 8 6.96 -19.05 55.77
C GLY A 8 7.02 -18.00 54.69
N ILE A 9 8.09 -17.17 54.63
CA ILE A 9 8.31 -16.19 53.61
C ILE A 9 8.39 -16.83 52.21
N LEU A 10 9.12 -17.95 52.09
CA LEU A 10 9.26 -18.68 50.82
C LEU A 10 7.92 -19.20 50.29
N ILE A 11 7.09 -19.78 51.18
CA ILE A 11 5.74 -20.24 50.83
C ILE A 11 4.85 -19.09 50.42
N SER A 12 4.89 -17.93 51.15
CA SER A 12 4.14 -16.76 50.78
C SER A 12 4.56 -16.20 49.41
N CYS A 13 5.86 -16.18 49.09
CA CYS A 13 6.36 -15.80 47.78
C CYS A 13 5.85 -16.71 46.68
N TRP A 14 5.82 -18.03 46.92
CA TRP A 14 5.27 -18.99 45.94
C TRP A 14 3.76 -18.86 45.77
N ILE A 15 2.99 -18.60 46.83
CA ILE A 15 1.54 -18.34 46.71
C ILE A 15 1.29 -17.08 45.90
N VAL A 16 2.02 -15.98 46.16
CA VAL A 16 1.89 -14.74 45.37
C VAL A 16 2.29 -14.98 43.91
N TYR A 17 3.38 -15.70 43.68
CA TYR A 17 3.81 -16.06 42.30
C TYR A 17 2.74 -16.86 41.53
N LEU A 18 2.18 -17.89 42.16
CA LEU A 18 1.14 -18.74 41.55
C LEU A 18 -0.17 -17.95 41.35
N ALA A 19 -0.53 -17.05 42.25
CA ALA A 19 -1.69 -16.17 42.09
C ALA A 19 -1.51 -15.21 40.91
N ILE A 20 -0.34 -14.61 40.76
CA ILE A 20 0.00 -13.74 39.64
C ILE A 20 -0.04 -14.56 38.31
N LEU A 21 0.58 -15.73 38.31
CA LEU A 21 0.57 -16.61 37.13
C LEU A 21 -0.86 -17.00 36.73
N GLY A 22 -1.70 -17.38 37.73
CA GLY A 22 -3.11 -17.68 37.48
C GLY A 22 -3.90 -16.50 36.93
N ALA A 23 -3.66 -15.29 37.47
CA ALA A 23 -4.28 -14.08 36.95
C ALA A 23 -3.86 -13.79 35.49
N VAL A 24 -2.58 -13.96 35.16
CA VAL A 24 -2.08 -13.80 33.78
C VAL A 24 -2.75 -14.80 32.86
N VAL A 25 -2.82 -16.08 33.25
CA VAL A 25 -3.49 -17.13 32.45
C VAL A 25 -4.97 -16.82 32.25
N MET A 26 -5.67 -16.35 33.28
CA MET A 26 -7.09 -15.95 33.15
C MET A 26 -7.27 -14.78 32.17
N VAL A 27 -6.39 -13.79 32.19
CA VAL A 27 -6.43 -12.67 31.23
C VAL A 27 -6.24 -13.17 29.80
N PHE A 28 -5.26 -14.04 29.57
CA PHE A 28 -5.04 -14.62 28.24
C PHE A 28 -6.21 -15.50 27.76
N MET A 29 -6.83 -16.26 28.65
CA MET A 29 -8.03 -17.03 28.33
C MET A 29 -9.22 -16.11 28.00
N ALA A 30 -9.41 -15.03 28.75
CA ALA A 30 -10.47 -14.06 28.50
C ALA A 30 -10.26 -13.33 27.14
N ILE A 31 -9.01 -13.05 26.75
CA ILE A 31 -8.67 -12.53 25.43
C ILE A 31 -8.98 -13.58 24.36
N ALA A 32 -8.53 -14.82 24.54
CA ALA A 32 -8.73 -15.89 23.55
C ALA A 32 -10.23 -16.21 23.32
N ASN A 33 -11.06 -16.03 24.32
CA ASN A 33 -12.52 -16.20 24.24
C ASN A 33 -13.27 -14.93 23.78
N GLY A 34 -12.54 -13.84 23.44
CA GLY A 34 -13.15 -12.59 23.01
C GLY A 34 -13.85 -11.79 24.11
N SER A 35 -13.65 -12.13 25.39
CA SER A 35 -14.22 -11.38 26.53
C SER A 35 -13.47 -10.08 26.81
N ILE A 36 -12.22 -9.97 26.38
CA ILE A 36 -11.37 -8.79 26.50
C ILE A 36 -10.80 -8.45 25.11
N GLY A 37 -11.19 -7.29 24.58
CA GLY A 37 -10.74 -6.81 23.30
C GLY A 37 -11.40 -7.52 22.09
N TYR A 38 -11.00 -7.12 20.89
CA TYR A 38 -11.49 -7.75 19.66
C TYR A 38 -10.64 -9.00 19.35
N MET A 39 -11.30 -10.16 19.29
CA MET A 39 -10.73 -11.40 18.78
C MET A 39 -11.40 -11.70 17.44
N PRO A 40 -10.64 -11.76 16.32
CA PRO A 40 -11.22 -12.11 15.03
C PRO A 40 -11.80 -13.53 15.06
N PRO A 41 -12.96 -13.76 14.44
CA PRO A 41 -13.52 -15.10 14.29
C PRO A 41 -12.60 -15.97 13.41
N VAL A 42 -12.77 -17.28 13.50
CA VAL A 42 -11.90 -18.28 12.82
C VAL A 42 -11.89 -18.04 11.30
N GLU A 43 -13.03 -17.71 10.72
CA GLU A 43 -13.19 -17.43 9.29
C GLU A 43 -12.34 -16.24 8.83
N GLN A 44 -12.17 -15.21 9.68
CA GLN A 44 -11.29 -14.07 9.38
C GLN A 44 -9.80 -14.43 9.59
N LEU A 45 -9.51 -15.38 10.47
CA LEU A 45 -8.16 -15.90 10.65
C LEU A 45 -7.74 -16.83 9.51
N GLU A 46 -8.69 -17.57 8.94
CA GLU A 46 -8.47 -18.43 7.77
C GLU A 46 -8.33 -17.63 6.46
N ASN A 47 -8.92 -16.44 6.38
CA ASN A 47 -8.81 -15.55 5.23
C ASN A 47 -8.52 -14.09 5.65
N PRO A 48 -7.35 -13.82 6.22
CA PRO A 48 -7.07 -12.53 6.84
C PRO A 48 -6.84 -11.39 5.84
N ILE A 49 -6.63 -11.71 4.56
CA ILE A 49 -6.48 -10.75 3.50
C ILE A 49 -7.55 -11.00 2.44
N ASP A 50 -8.67 -10.36 2.60
CA ASP A 50 -9.85 -10.48 1.73
C ASP A 50 -9.97 -9.37 0.66
N LYS A 51 -9.04 -8.41 0.64
CA LYS A 51 -9.08 -7.25 -0.27
C LYS A 51 -7.85 -7.18 -1.14
N TYR A 52 -8.02 -7.56 -2.39
CA TYR A 52 -6.99 -7.50 -3.42
C TYR A 52 -7.43 -6.61 -4.58
N ALA A 53 -6.51 -5.82 -5.12
CA ALA A 53 -6.73 -5.09 -6.35
C ALA A 53 -6.95 -6.05 -7.53
N SER A 54 -8.00 -5.81 -8.30
CA SER A 54 -8.20 -6.56 -9.54
C SER A 54 -7.21 -6.12 -10.61
N GLN A 55 -6.69 -7.09 -11.37
CA GLN A 55 -5.68 -6.85 -12.39
C GLN A 55 -6.25 -7.00 -13.78
N VAL A 56 -5.85 -6.11 -14.70
CA VAL A 56 -6.11 -6.23 -16.14
C VAL A 56 -4.86 -6.78 -16.80
N ILE A 57 -4.98 -7.93 -17.44
CA ILE A 57 -3.87 -8.71 -17.98
C ILE A 57 -3.98 -8.74 -19.50
N SER A 58 -2.87 -8.44 -20.18
CA SER A 58 -2.74 -8.51 -21.63
C SER A 58 -2.71 -9.96 -22.13
N SER A 59 -2.88 -10.15 -23.42
CA SER A 59 -2.79 -11.48 -24.07
C SER A 59 -1.41 -12.13 -23.94
N ASP A 60 -0.35 -11.32 -23.80
CA ASP A 60 1.03 -11.75 -23.56
C ASP A 60 1.37 -11.89 -22.06
N GLY A 61 0.36 -11.91 -21.18
CA GLY A 61 0.48 -12.20 -19.75
C GLY A 61 1.01 -11.04 -18.88
N LYS A 62 1.17 -9.84 -19.44
CA LYS A 62 1.63 -8.67 -18.66
C LYS A 62 0.47 -7.89 -18.07
N ALA A 63 0.65 -7.35 -16.88
CA ALA A 63 -0.33 -6.46 -16.27
C ALA A 63 -0.39 -5.12 -17.00
N LEU A 64 -1.53 -4.79 -17.59
CA LEU A 64 -1.82 -3.46 -18.16
C LEU A 64 -2.07 -2.42 -17.06
N GLY A 65 -2.63 -2.84 -15.94
CA GLY A 65 -2.91 -2.04 -14.77
C GLY A 65 -3.76 -2.78 -13.76
N ALA A 66 -4.15 -2.08 -12.68
CA ALA A 66 -4.97 -2.65 -11.62
C ALA A 66 -6.06 -1.67 -11.18
N TYR A 67 -7.18 -2.22 -10.68
CA TYR A 67 -8.23 -1.46 -10.03
C TYR A 67 -8.11 -1.61 -8.53
N ALA A 68 -7.89 -0.49 -7.84
CA ALA A 68 -7.84 -0.44 -6.39
C ALA A 68 -8.42 0.88 -5.89
N HIS A 69 -9.01 0.89 -4.71
CA HIS A 69 -9.18 2.15 -3.99
C HIS A 69 -7.81 2.67 -3.56
N SER A 70 -7.67 3.99 -3.48
CA SER A 70 -6.39 4.68 -3.21
C SER A 70 -5.63 4.19 -1.96
N LYS A 71 -6.29 3.45 -1.06
CA LYS A 71 -5.70 2.85 0.15
C LYS A 71 -5.56 1.32 0.06
N ASP A 72 -6.06 0.66 -1.00
CA ASP A 72 -6.13 -0.79 -1.12
C ASP A 72 -5.47 -1.32 -2.42
N ASN A 73 -4.49 -0.59 -2.96
CA ASN A 73 -3.77 -0.99 -4.18
C ASN A 73 -2.80 -2.15 -3.88
N ARG A 74 -3.36 -3.32 -3.53
CA ARG A 74 -2.62 -4.54 -3.20
C ARG A 74 -2.62 -5.49 -4.39
N ILE A 75 -1.47 -5.61 -5.03
CA ILE A 75 -1.23 -6.68 -6.00
C ILE A 75 -0.59 -7.82 -5.21
N TYR A 76 -1.30 -8.94 -5.10
CA TYR A 76 -0.80 -10.12 -4.40
C TYR A 76 0.36 -10.75 -5.15
N VAL A 77 1.38 -11.15 -4.42
CA VAL A 77 2.54 -11.89 -4.91
C VAL A 77 2.63 -13.20 -4.15
N ASN A 78 2.87 -14.30 -4.83
CA ASN A 78 3.15 -15.57 -4.20
C ASN A 78 4.55 -15.60 -3.59
N TYR A 79 4.79 -16.51 -2.63
CA TYR A 79 6.09 -16.62 -1.96
C TYR A 79 7.23 -16.92 -2.93
N GLU A 80 6.98 -17.75 -3.95
CA GLU A 80 7.95 -18.14 -4.99
C GLU A 80 8.37 -16.96 -5.90
N ASP A 81 7.60 -15.89 -5.91
CA ASP A 81 7.88 -14.66 -6.65
C ASP A 81 8.58 -13.59 -5.80
N LEU A 82 8.91 -13.90 -4.55
CA LEU A 82 9.75 -13.08 -3.71
C LEU A 82 11.25 -13.36 -3.98
N SER A 83 12.08 -12.33 -3.91
CA SER A 83 13.53 -12.52 -3.88
C SER A 83 13.94 -13.23 -2.58
N PRO A 84 14.76 -14.29 -2.64
CA PRO A 84 15.30 -14.93 -1.43
C PRO A 84 16.04 -13.94 -0.52
N ASP A 85 16.69 -12.95 -1.09
CA ASP A 85 17.43 -11.94 -0.32
C ASP A 85 16.49 -10.96 0.41
N LEU A 86 15.30 -10.72 -0.15
CA LEU A 86 14.25 -9.95 0.53
C LEU A 86 13.75 -10.68 1.79
N VAL A 87 13.50 -11.98 1.68
CA VAL A 87 13.07 -12.84 2.80
C VAL A 87 14.16 -12.90 3.87
N LYS A 88 15.41 -13.15 3.47
CA LYS A 88 16.56 -13.16 4.38
C LYS A 88 16.77 -11.82 5.08
N ALA A 89 16.65 -10.71 4.36
CA ALA A 89 16.75 -9.37 4.93
C ALA A 89 15.65 -9.11 5.98
N LEU A 90 14.41 -9.53 5.71
CA LEU A 90 13.29 -9.40 6.65
C LEU A 90 13.55 -10.22 7.93
N ILE A 91 13.87 -11.50 7.79
CA ILE A 91 14.14 -12.40 8.93
C ILE A 91 15.33 -11.89 9.75
N ALA A 92 16.44 -11.54 9.12
CA ALA A 92 17.63 -11.04 9.81
C ALA A 92 17.38 -9.77 10.62
N THR A 93 16.46 -8.92 10.13
CA THR A 93 16.26 -7.59 10.71
C THR A 93 15.16 -7.57 11.75
N GLU A 94 14.05 -8.24 11.49
CA GLU A 94 12.85 -8.16 12.32
C GLU A 94 12.74 -9.35 13.28
N ASP A 95 13.19 -10.55 12.89
CA ASP A 95 12.95 -11.78 13.65
C ASP A 95 13.91 -12.91 13.29
N ILE A 96 15.15 -12.81 13.73
CA ILE A 96 16.22 -13.78 13.38
C ILE A 96 15.89 -15.23 13.77
N ARG A 97 15.03 -15.44 14.76
CA ARG A 97 14.60 -16.75 15.21
C ARG A 97 13.19 -17.13 14.76
N PHE A 98 12.73 -16.53 13.67
CA PHE A 98 11.38 -16.71 13.15
C PHE A 98 10.98 -18.18 12.98
N ALA A 99 11.93 -19.05 12.57
CA ALA A 99 11.69 -20.49 12.42
C ALA A 99 11.63 -21.26 13.75
N GLU A 100 12.06 -20.66 14.87
CA GLU A 100 12.26 -21.37 16.15
C GLU A 100 11.08 -21.20 17.13
N HIS A 101 10.13 -20.32 16.85
CA HIS A 101 9.01 -20.03 17.75
C HIS A 101 7.66 -20.08 17.05
N SER A 102 6.57 -20.16 17.80
CA SER A 102 5.18 -20.19 17.31
C SER A 102 4.45 -18.87 17.65
N GLY A 103 4.85 -17.78 17.01
CA GLY A 103 4.24 -16.46 17.14
C GLY A 103 4.85 -15.58 18.24
N ILE A 104 5.40 -16.14 19.30
CA ILE A 104 6.04 -15.41 20.41
C ILE A 104 7.47 -15.91 20.59
N ASP A 105 8.43 -15.01 20.47
CA ASP A 105 9.83 -15.27 20.80
C ASP A 105 10.09 -14.96 22.29
N ALA A 106 9.92 -15.95 23.15
CA ALA A 106 10.11 -15.80 24.60
C ALA A 106 11.54 -15.34 24.96
N GLN A 107 12.57 -15.86 24.29
CA GLN A 107 13.96 -15.47 24.54
C GLN A 107 14.23 -14.02 24.09
N GLY A 108 13.68 -13.63 22.92
CA GLY A 108 13.77 -12.25 22.42
C GLY A 108 13.06 -11.26 23.33
N LEU A 109 11.88 -11.63 23.82
CA LEU A 109 11.12 -10.83 24.78
C LEU A 109 11.89 -10.68 26.09
N PHE A 110 12.41 -11.77 26.66
CA PHE A 110 13.23 -11.71 27.86
C PHE A 110 14.48 -10.83 27.67
N ARG A 111 15.20 -11.03 26.58
CA ARG A 111 16.35 -10.20 26.21
C ARG A 111 15.96 -8.71 26.11
N ALA A 112 14.82 -8.39 25.50
CA ALA A 112 14.35 -7.01 25.33
C ALA A 112 13.98 -6.38 26.69
N ILE A 113 13.34 -7.13 27.59
CA ILE A 113 13.00 -6.70 28.96
C ILE A 113 14.27 -6.41 29.75
N VAL A 114 15.25 -7.33 29.73
CA VAL A 114 16.52 -7.12 30.47
C VAL A 114 17.30 -5.94 29.90
N LYS A 115 17.51 -5.87 28.59
CA LYS A 115 18.31 -4.80 27.98
C LYS A 115 17.66 -3.42 28.09
N ARG A 116 16.37 -3.32 27.82
CA ARG A 116 15.64 -2.02 27.84
C ARG A 116 15.10 -1.66 29.21
N GLY A 117 14.55 -2.64 29.95
CA GLY A 117 13.91 -2.40 31.25
C GLY A 117 14.94 -2.27 32.38
N ILE A 118 15.91 -3.18 32.43
CA ILE A 118 16.88 -3.23 33.53
C ILE A 118 18.15 -2.43 33.20
N LEU A 119 18.73 -2.65 31.99
CA LEU A 119 19.98 -2.03 31.59
C LEU A 119 19.82 -0.68 30.89
N MET A 120 18.58 -0.22 30.67
CA MET A 120 18.23 1.07 30.01
C MET A 120 18.92 1.29 28.64
N GLN A 121 19.32 0.22 27.96
CA GLN A 121 20.03 0.30 26.68
C GLN A 121 19.04 0.59 25.53
N LYS A 122 19.15 1.76 24.91
CA LYS A 122 18.29 2.17 23.77
C LYS A 122 18.45 1.28 22.52
N SER A 123 19.59 0.58 22.39
CA SER A 123 19.95 -0.26 21.21
C SER A 123 19.54 -1.73 21.32
N GLY A 124 18.71 -2.11 22.30
CA GLY A 124 18.44 -3.51 22.66
C GLY A 124 17.62 -4.35 21.68
N GLY A 125 17.38 -3.92 20.45
CA GLY A 125 16.53 -4.64 19.47
C GLY A 125 15.04 -4.62 19.79
N GLY A 126 14.19 -5.02 18.87
CA GLY A 126 12.75 -5.25 19.09
C GLY A 126 12.51 -6.62 19.75
N GLY A 127 11.46 -6.74 20.55
CA GLY A 127 10.99 -8.03 21.09
C GLY A 127 9.71 -8.51 20.41
N SER A 128 9.28 -7.86 19.32
CA SER A 128 8.10 -8.26 18.56
C SER A 128 8.50 -9.12 17.37
N THR A 129 7.79 -10.22 17.14
CA THR A 129 7.99 -11.12 16.02
C THR A 129 7.33 -10.61 14.74
N ILE A 130 7.70 -11.18 13.58
CA ILE A 130 7.03 -10.91 12.29
C ILE A 130 5.54 -11.22 12.41
N THR A 131 5.16 -12.34 13.04
CA THR A 131 3.77 -12.74 13.20
C THR A 131 2.98 -11.77 14.09
N GLN A 132 3.58 -11.23 15.15
CA GLN A 132 2.95 -10.19 15.98
C GLN A 132 2.76 -8.88 15.21
N GLN A 133 3.73 -8.51 14.36
CA GLN A 133 3.60 -7.34 13.51
C GLN A 133 2.49 -7.54 12.45
N LEU A 134 2.37 -8.75 11.89
CA LEU A 134 1.28 -9.13 11.00
C LEU A 134 -0.08 -9.06 11.70
N ALA A 135 -0.20 -9.67 12.89
CA ALA A 135 -1.42 -9.62 13.70
C ALA A 135 -1.88 -8.17 13.96
N LYS A 136 -0.92 -7.30 14.28
CA LYS A 136 -1.18 -5.86 14.43
C LYS A 136 -1.70 -5.22 13.14
N GLN A 137 -1.09 -5.49 12.00
CA GLN A 137 -1.49 -4.91 10.71
C GLN A 137 -2.88 -5.39 10.25
N LEU A 138 -3.26 -6.61 10.60
CA LEU A 138 -4.52 -7.21 10.19
C LEU A 138 -5.69 -6.79 11.09
N PHE A 139 -5.48 -6.82 12.41
CA PHE A 139 -6.58 -6.84 13.37
C PHE A 139 -6.51 -5.77 14.47
N SER A 140 -5.41 -5.01 14.58
CA SER A 140 -5.32 -3.97 15.62
C SER A 140 -5.65 -2.60 15.06
N PRO A 141 -6.72 -1.95 15.52
CA PRO A 141 -7.01 -0.55 15.19
C PRO A 141 -5.91 0.37 15.74
N SER A 142 -5.84 1.59 15.23
CA SER A 142 -4.95 2.61 15.79
C SER A 142 -5.35 2.89 17.24
N ALA A 143 -4.41 2.74 18.18
CA ALA A 143 -4.67 3.09 19.58
C ALA A 143 -4.56 4.60 19.77
N ASP A 144 -5.58 5.20 20.34
CA ASP A 144 -5.65 6.63 20.58
C ASP A 144 -4.91 7.03 21.87
N ASN A 145 -4.72 6.09 22.79
CA ASN A 145 -4.08 6.35 24.08
C ASN A 145 -3.11 5.23 24.51
N MET A 146 -2.30 5.53 25.56
CA MET A 146 -1.28 4.62 26.08
C MET A 146 -1.88 3.35 26.72
N MET A 147 -3.04 3.46 27.35
CA MET A 147 -3.71 2.31 27.99
C MET A 147 -4.20 1.31 26.94
N GLU A 148 -4.81 1.77 25.86
CA GLU A 148 -5.20 0.89 24.75
C GLU A 148 -4.01 0.15 24.17
N ARG A 149 -2.87 0.84 23.98
CA ARG A 149 -1.64 0.19 23.50
C ARG A 149 -1.14 -0.90 24.44
N LEU A 150 -1.31 -0.73 25.75
CA LEU A 150 -0.91 -1.73 26.73
C LEU A 150 -1.76 -3.00 26.62
N PHE A 151 -3.07 -2.85 26.41
CA PHE A 151 -4.00 -3.99 26.23
C PHE A 151 -3.92 -4.60 24.84
N GLN A 152 -3.54 -3.85 23.82
CA GLN A 152 -3.37 -4.39 22.45
C GLN A 152 -2.27 -5.45 22.37
N LYS A 153 -1.17 -5.30 23.13
CA LYS A 153 -0.05 -6.25 23.03
C LYS A 153 -0.39 -7.69 23.37
N PRO A 154 -1.06 -8.01 24.50
CA PRO A 154 -1.55 -9.36 24.79
C PRO A 154 -2.49 -9.91 23.70
N ILE A 155 -3.35 -9.06 23.12
CA ILE A 155 -4.26 -9.45 22.03
C ILE A 155 -3.45 -9.83 20.77
N GLU A 156 -2.48 -8.97 20.37
CA GLU A 156 -1.56 -9.28 19.25
C GLU A 156 -0.83 -10.60 19.47
N TRP A 157 -0.44 -10.94 20.69
CA TRP A 157 0.22 -12.21 21.02
C TRP A 157 -0.70 -13.41 20.82
N VAL A 158 -1.95 -13.34 21.30
CA VAL A 158 -2.93 -14.42 21.13
C VAL A 158 -3.22 -14.63 19.65
N ILE A 159 -3.46 -13.55 18.90
CA ILE A 159 -3.70 -13.61 17.43
C ILE A 159 -2.47 -14.17 16.72
N ALA A 160 -1.25 -13.77 17.09
CA ALA A 160 -0.03 -14.29 16.48
C ALA A 160 0.14 -15.79 16.69
N VAL A 161 -0.16 -16.31 17.89
CA VAL A 161 -0.14 -17.77 18.15
C VAL A 161 -1.21 -18.49 17.33
N GLN A 162 -2.39 -17.90 17.15
CA GLN A 162 -3.43 -18.50 16.31
C GLN A 162 -3.03 -18.50 14.83
N LEU A 163 -2.48 -17.40 14.30
CA LEU A 163 -1.98 -17.36 12.91
C LEU A 163 -0.95 -18.47 12.65
N GLU A 164 -0.02 -18.70 13.57
CA GLU A 164 0.99 -19.78 13.46
C GLU A 164 0.39 -21.21 13.53
N ARG A 165 -0.87 -21.36 13.93
CA ARG A 165 -1.58 -22.64 13.86
C ARG A 165 -2.21 -22.89 12.50
N TYR A 166 -2.62 -21.83 11.80
CA TYR A 166 -3.31 -21.91 10.52
C TYR A 166 -2.37 -21.79 9.32
N TYR A 167 -1.22 -21.10 9.50
CA TYR A 167 -0.33 -20.72 8.40
C TYR A 167 1.10 -21.20 8.63
N THR A 168 1.74 -21.59 7.55
CA THR A 168 3.18 -21.87 7.52
C THR A 168 3.99 -20.58 7.67
N LYS A 169 5.26 -20.73 8.00
CA LYS A 169 6.19 -19.59 8.09
C LYS A 169 6.29 -18.79 6.78
N GLU A 170 6.27 -19.49 5.65
CA GLU A 170 6.31 -18.90 4.32
C GLU A 170 5.05 -18.08 4.03
N GLU A 171 3.88 -18.60 4.34
CA GLU A 171 2.61 -17.89 4.21
C GLU A 171 2.55 -16.66 5.10
N ILE A 172 3.07 -16.72 6.33
CA ILE A 172 3.12 -15.58 7.25
C ILE A 172 4.02 -14.45 6.69
N ILE A 173 5.23 -14.80 6.19
CA ILE A 173 6.11 -13.84 5.52
C ILE A 173 5.40 -13.22 4.32
N ASN A 174 4.76 -14.07 3.52
CA ASN A 174 4.06 -13.65 2.32
C ASN A 174 2.92 -12.67 2.64
N MET A 175 2.08 -13.00 3.63
CA MET A 175 1.02 -12.12 4.11
C MET A 175 1.58 -10.79 4.65
N TYR A 176 2.65 -10.83 5.43
CA TYR A 176 3.29 -9.64 5.98
C TYR A 176 3.74 -8.68 4.87
N LEU A 177 4.46 -9.18 3.87
CA LEU A 177 4.98 -8.39 2.75
C LEU A 177 3.87 -7.90 1.81
N ASN A 178 2.80 -8.67 1.63
CA ASN A 178 1.63 -8.25 0.83
C ASN A 178 0.73 -7.24 1.56
N LYS A 179 0.76 -7.20 2.90
CA LYS A 179 -0.09 -6.29 3.70
C LYS A 179 0.54 -4.95 3.99
N PHE A 180 1.88 -4.87 4.06
CA PHE A 180 2.59 -3.68 4.54
C PHE A 180 2.40 -2.48 3.62
N ASP A 181 2.10 -1.31 4.20
CA ASP A 181 1.97 -0.04 3.48
C ASP A 181 3.31 0.70 3.41
N PHE A 182 3.88 0.77 2.21
CA PHE A 182 5.14 1.47 1.91
C PHE A 182 4.93 2.94 1.52
N LEU A 183 3.73 3.50 1.71
CA LEU A 183 3.30 4.84 1.28
C LEU A 183 3.19 5.02 -0.25
N TYR A 184 2.72 6.21 -0.69
CA TYR A 184 2.53 6.55 -2.09
C TYR A 184 1.65 5.56 -2.87
N ASN A 185 0.60 5.04 -2.22
CA ASN A 185 -0.28 3.96 -2.73
C ASN A 185 0.47 2.64 -3.00
N ALA A 186 1.68 2.49 -2.49
CA ALA A 186 2.44 1.25 -2.60
C ALA A 186 2.11 0.31 -1.43
N VAL A 187 0.91 -0.27 -1.45
CA VAL A 187 0.52 -1.31 -0.49
C VAL A 187 0.97 -2.67 -1.01
N GLY A 188 1.73 -3.38 -0.18
CA GLY A 188 2.38 -4.64 -0.51
C GLY A 188 3.67 -4.49 -1.30
N ILE A 189 4.47 -5.55 -1.24
CA ILE A 189 5.84 -5.58 -1.75
C ILE A 189 5.91 -5.45 -3.28
N GLN A 190 4.91 -5.95 -4.03
CA GLN A 190 4.84 -5.80 -5.48
C GLN A 190 4.74 -4.33 -5.87
N SER A 191 3.80 -3.63 -5.26
CA SER A 191 3.59 -2.20 -5.51
C SER A 191 4.81 -1.39 -5.08
N ALA A 192 5.40 -1.71 -3.92
CA ALA A 192 6.60 -1.04 -3.43
C ALA A 192 7.81 -1.23 -4.35
N SER A 193 8.07 -2.45 -4.80
CA SER A 193 9.16 -2.76 -5.74
C SER A 193 9.03 -1.97 -7.05
N ARG A 194 7.80 -1.87 -7.56
CA ARG A 194 7.50 -1.12 -8.77
C ARG A 194 7.64 0.39 -8.55
N VAL A 195 7.04 0.93 -7.47
CA VAL A 195 7.03 2.37 -7.16
C VAL A 195 8.43 2.91 -6.91
N TYR A 196 9.26 2.20 -6.14
CA TYR A 196 10.57 2.70 -5.74
C TYR A 196 11.71 2.30 -6.68
N PHE A 197 11.60 1.15 -7.36
CA PHE A 197 12.70 0.60 -8.16
C PHE A 197 12.32 0.22 -9.59
N GLY A 198 11.05 0.31 -9.98
CA GLY A 198 10.58 -0.09 -11.32
C GLY A 198 10.70 -1.59 -11.59
N LYS A 199 10.75 -2.44 -10.53
CA LYS A 199 11.04 -3.87 -10.59
C LYS A 199 9.93 -4.72 -10.01
N THR A 200 10.01 -6.03 -10.24
CA THR A 200 9.23 -7.02 -9.48
C THR A 200 9.97 -7.42 -8.20
N PRO A 201 9.30 -7.93 -7.17
CA PRO A 201 9.96 -8.41 -5.95
C PRO A 201 11.02 -9.48 -6.22
N LYS A 202 10.83 -10.33 -7.22
CA LYS A 202 11.77 -11.39 -7.61
C LYS A 202 13.09 -10.85 -8.16
N THR A 203 13.06 -9.68 -8.79
CA THR A 203 14.23 -9.07 -9.46
C THR A 203 14.92 -7.99 -8.65
N LEU A 204 14.51 -7.81 -7.40
CA LEU A 204 15.16 -6.89 -6.48
C LEU A 204 16.61 -7.33 -6.19
N LYS A 205 17.53 -6.38 -6.20
CA LYS A 205 18.90 -6.56 -5.72
C LYS A 205 18.91 -6.55 -4.18
N ILE A 206 19.98 -7.06 -3.58
CA ILE A 206 20.14 -7.13 -2.10
C ILE A 206 19.98 -5.75 -1.45
N GLU A 207 20.64 -4.71 -1.99
CA GLU A 207 20.57 -3.34 -1.47
C GLU A 207 19.18 -2.70 -1.61
N GLU A 208 18.44 -3.07 -2.65
CA GLU A 208 17.06 -2.63 -2.87
C GLU A 208 16.10 -3.34 -1.90
N ALA A 209 16.25 -4.66 -1.75
CA ALA A 209 15.52 -5.47 -0.77
C ALA A 209 15.78 -4.96 0.66
N ALA A 210 17.04 -4.72 1.02
CA ALA A 210 17.43 -4.16 2.31
C ALA A 210 16.83 -2.76 2.55
N THR A 211 16.65 -1.97 1.49
CA THR A 211 15.98 -0.65 1.58
C THR A 211 14.50 -0.80 1.92
N LEU A 212 13.77 -1.66 1.21
CA LEU A 212 12.34 -1.89 1.49
C LEU A 212 12.12 -2.48 2.88
N VAL A 213 12.93 -3.47 3.28
CA VAL A 213 12.90 -4.01 4.65
C VAL A 213 13.22 -2.92 5.69
N GLY A 214 14.16 -2.04 5.39
CA GLY A 214 14.46 -0.89 6.23
C GLY A 214 13.26 0.03 6.46
N MET A 215 12.40 0.20 5.46
CA MET A 215 11.16 0.98 5.56
C MET A 215 10.12 0.31 6.48
N CYS A 216 10.13 -1.00 6.66
CA CYS A 216 9.16 -1.70 7.52
C CYS A 216 9.18 -1.19 8.97
N LYS A 217 10.27 -0.64 9.45
CA LYS A 217 10.35 -0.03 10.79
C LYS A 217 9.52 1.24 10.91
N ASN A 218 9.57 2.14 9.94
CA ASN A 218 8.78 3.37 9.84
C ASN A 218 8.90 3.91 8.41
N PRO A 219 7.91 3.66 7.53
CA PRO A 219 7.99 4.00 6.11
C PRO A 219 8.00 5.50 5.84
N SER A 220 7.45 6.31 6.74
CA SER A 220 7.50 7.77 6.63
C SER A 220 8.89 8.31 6.98
N TYR A 221 9.49 7.82 8.04
CA TYR A 221 10.80 8.29 8.54
C TYR A 221 11.96 7.81 7.68
N PHE A 222 11.90 6.57 7.17
CA PHE A 222 12.90 5.94 6.31
C PHE A 222 12.47 5.90 4.83
N ASN A 223 11.83 6.98 4.37
CA ASN A 223 11.37 7.10 3.00
C ASN A 223 12.54 7.45 2.05
N PRO A 224 12.86 6.62 1.03
CA PRO A 224 14.01 6.85 0.15
C PRO A 224 13.87 8.11 -0.72
N VAL A 225 12.64 8.53 -1.04
CA VAL A 225 12.37 9.72 -1.83
C VAL A 225 12.53 11.00 -0.99
N ARG A 226 12.03 11.00 0.25
CA ARG A 226 12.03 12.19 1.12
C ARG A 226 13.28 12.30 1.99
N HIS A 227 13.85 11.17 2.40
CA HIS A 227 14.90 11.11 3.42
C HIS A 227 16.03 10.16 3.04
N ASN A 228 16.62 10.35 1.85
CA ASN A 228 17.62 9.47 1.27
C ASN A 228 18.75 9.11 2.25
N LYS A 229 19.39 10.09 2.91
CA LYS A 229 20.48 9.84 3.89
C LYS A 229 20.06 8.94 5.07
N ARG A 230 18.86 9.14 5.61
CA ARG A 230 18.34 8.31 6.72
C ARG A 230 18.04 6.89 6.23
N THR A 231 17.51 6.78 5.02
CA THR A 231 17.19 5.51 4.39
C THR A 231 18.46 4.71 4.10
N ILE A 232 19.54 5.34 3.62
CA ILE A 232 20.86 4.70 3.48
C ILE A 232 21.35 4.16 4.82
N GLY A 233 21.30 4.96 5.89
CA GLY A 233 21.69 4.49 7.23
C GLY A 233 20.86 3.29 7.70
N ARG A 234 19.55 3.28 7.43
CA ARG A 234 18.68 2.16 7.79
C ARG A 234 18.93 0.93 6.90
N ARG A 235 19.10 1.11 5.58
CA ARG A 235 19.53 0.05 4.66
C ARG A 235 20.82 -0.62 5.15
N ASN A 236 21.82 0.18 5.51
CA ASN A 236 23.10 -0.32 6.00
C ASN A 236 22.94 -1.12 7.32
N THR A 237 22.02 -0.69 8.20
CA THR A 237 21.65 -1.48 9.39
C THR A 237 21.07 -2.83 9.01
N VAL A 238 20.20 -2.91 7.98
CA VAL A 238 19.64 -4.18 7.49
C VAL A 238 20.75 -5.09 6.95
N LEU A 239 21.66 -4.55 6.14
CA LEU A 239 22.81 -5.30 5.61
C LEU A 239 23.71 -5.83 6.73
N GLU A 240 23.94 -5.06 7.81
CA GLU A 240 24.67 -5.50 8.99
C GLU A 240 23.94 -6.62 9.77
N GLN A 241 22.60 -6.61 9.78
CA GLN A 241 21.86 -7.75 10.36
C GLN A 241 21.96 -8.99 9.48
N MET A 242 21.91 -8.84 8.16
CA MET A 242 22.12 -9.96 7.22
C MET A 242 23.52 -10.59 7.36
N GLU A 243 24.56 -9.76 7.55
CA GLU A 243 25.92 -10.21 7.81
C GLU A 243 26.00 -10.96 9.13
N LYS A 244 25.46 -10.41 10.21
CA LYS A 244 25.40 -11.08 11.53
C LYS A 244 24.62 -12.39 11.52
N ALA A 245 23.63 -12.51 10.66
CA ALA A 245 22.85 -13.73 10.45
C ALA A 245 23.55 -14.75 9.56
N GLY A 246 24.71 -14.39 8.98
CA GLY A 246 25.45 -15.26 8.06
C GLY A 246 24.84 -15.39 6.67
N TYR A 247 23.92 -14.51 6.29
CA TYR A 247 23.29 -14.53 4.97
C TYR A 247 24.14 -13.87 3.88
N ILE A 248 25.03 -12.95 4.26
CA ILE A 248 26.04 -12.33 3.41
C ILE A 248 27.37 -12.28 4.15
N THR A 249 28.47 -12.25 3.40
CA THR A 249 29.82 -12.12 3.96
C THR A 249 30.10 -10.67 4.38
N LYS A 250 31.14 -10.49 5.21
CA LYS A 250 31.60 -9.15 5.59
C LYS A 250 32.03 -8.31 4.38
N ALA A 251 32.72 -8.91 3.42
CA ALA A 251 33.16 -8.22 2.20
C ALA A 251 31.99 -7.77 1.33
N GLU A 252 30.93 -8.61 1.18
CA GLU A 252 29.70 -8.26 0.48
C GLU A 252 28.96 -7.14 1.21
N CYS A 253 28.84 -7.22 2.53
CA CYS A 253 28.19 -6.19 3.34
C CYS A 253 28.88 -4.82 3.13
N ASP A 254 30.21 -4.77 3.22
CA ASP A 254 30.97 -3.53 3.05
C ASP A 254 30.84 -2.97 1.63
N SER A 255 30.85 -3.83 0.61
CA SER A 255 30.64 -3.45 -0.79
C SER A 255 29.23 -2.89 -1.02
N LEU A 256 28.20 -3.56 -0.51
CA LEU A 256 26.80 -3.13 -0.66
C LEU A 256 26.50 -1.82 0.09
N LYS A 257 27.14 -1.59 1.25
CA LYS A 257 27.02 -0.34 2.01
C LYS A 257 27.61 0.86 1.26
N ALA A 258 28.64 0.64 0.45
CA ALA A 258 29.27 1.69 -0.36
C ALA A 258 28.42 2.13 -1.56
N LEU A 259 27.45 1.30 -2.00
CA LEU A 259 26.60 1.63 -3.14
C LEU A 259 25.68 2.83 -2.84
N PRO A 260 25.51 3.75 -3.81
CA PRO A 260 24.52 4.81 -3.69
C PRO A 260 23.11 4.21 -3.68
N LEU A 261 22.17 4.90 -3.03
CA LEU A 261 20.76 4.54 -3.12
C LEU A 261 20.16 5.23 -4.35
N VAL A 262 19.95 4.45 -5.40
CA VAL A 262 19.28 4.89 -6.63
C VAL A 262 17.82 4.49 -6.55
N VAL A 263 16.93 5.47 -6.72
CA VAL A 263 15.48 5.28 -6.66
C VAL A 263 14.89 5.69 -8.01
N HIS A 264 14.17 4.77 -8.64
CA HIS A 264 13.40 5.02 -9.86
C HIS A 264 11.93 5.26 -9.48
N PHE A 265 11.70 6.38 -8.77
CA PHE A 265 10.39 6.64 -8.19
C PHE A 265 9.35 6.95 -9.28
N THR A 266 8.32 6.12 -9.33
CA THR A 266 7.12 6.34 -10.16
C THR A 266 5.89 6.23 -9.26
N ARG A 267 5.14 7.33 -9.10
CA ARG A 267 3.91 7.30 -8.32
C ARG A 267 2.88 6.44 -9.05
N MET A 268 2.32 5.46 -8.38
CA MET A 268 1.22 4.67 -8.95
C MET A 268 -0.10 5.43 -8.79
N ASP A 269 -0.69 5.81 -9.90
CA ASP A 269 -2.06 6.30 -10.00
C ASP A 269 -2.89 5.26 -10.78
N HIS A 270 -4.23 5.29 -10.62
CA HIS A 270 -5.15 4.48 -11.44
C HIS A 270 -5.03 4.77 -12.96
N LYS A 271 -4.45 5.92 -13.31
CA LYS A 271 -4.14 6.31 -14.69
C LYS A 271 -2.83 5.70 -15.22
N ASP A 272 -1.94 5.24 -14.32
CA ASP A 272 -0.65 4.69 -14.70
C ASP A 272 -0.78 3.28 -15.28
N GLY A 273 0.04 2.97 -16.29
CA GLY A 273 0.03 1.70 -17.01
C GLY A 273 -0.50 1.85 -18.45
N LEU A 274 -0.45 0.76 -19.17
CA LEU A 274 -0.90 0.71 -20.59
C LEU A 274 -2.43 0.75 -20.68
N ALA A 275 -2.92 1.27 -21.81
CA ALA A 275 -4.33 1.35 -22.16
C ALA A 275 -5.24 2.01 -21.10
N PRO A 276 -4.93 3.23 -20.61
CA PRO A 276 -5.70 3.85 -19.51
C PRO A 276 -7.17 4.07 -19.87
N TYR A 277 -7.47 4.47 -21.12
CA TYR A 277 -8.86 4.67 -21.58
C TYR A 277 -9.63 3.35 -21.68
N PHE A 278 -9.00 2.28 -22.17
CA PHE A 278 -9.62 0.95 -22.19
C PHE A 278 -9.91 0.45 -20.78
N ARG A 279 -8.99 0.63 -19.85
CA ARG A 279 -9.20 0.24 -18.43
C ARG A 279 -10.33 1.03 -17.81
N GLU A 280 -10.45 2.32 -18.10
CA GLU A 280 -11.56 3.13 -17.58
C GLU A 280 -12.89 2.70 -18.20
N TYR A 281 -12.93 2.45 -19.50
CA TYR A 281 -14.10 1.87 -20.16
C TYR A 281 -14.51 0.52 -19.54
N LEU A 282 -13.55 -0.37 -19.31
CA LEU A 282 -13.77 -1.66 -18.68
C LEU A 282 -14.32 -1.52 -17.25
N ARG A 283 -13.76 -0.60 -16.48
CA ARG A 283 -14.24 -0.26 -15.13
C ARG A 283 -15.71 0.18 -15.15
N LEU A 284 -16.03 1.16 -15.97
CA LEU A 284 -17.39 1.69 -16.10
C LEU A 284 -18.38 0.59 -16.55
N THR A 285 -17.96 -0.23 -17.49
CA THR A 285 -18.79 -1.32 -18.03
C THR A 285 -19.04 -2.39 -16.97
N MET A 286 -18.02 -2.88 -16.28
CA MET A 286 -18.16 -3.96 -15.29
C MET A 286 -18.89 -3.53 -14.02
N THR A 287 -18.77 -2.26 -13.63
CA THR A 287 -19.42 -1.72 -12.41
C THR A 287 -20.75 -1.04 -12.69
N ALA A 288 -21.22 -1.06 -13.94
CA ALA A 288 -22.50 -0.45 -14.29
C ALA A 288 -23.65 -1.02 -13.46
N LYS A 289 -24.54 -0.16 -13.00
CA LYS A 289 -25.75 -0.55 -12.28
C LYS A 289 -26.87 -0.86 -13.27
N LYS A 290 -27.88 -1.62 -12.80
CA LYS A 290 -29.09 -1.83 -13.59
C LYS A 290 -29.74 -0.48 -13.89
N PRO A 291 -29.97 -0.12 -15.16
CA PRO A 291 -30.56 1.16 -15.51
C PRO A 291 -31.99 1.28 -14.97
N GLU A 292 -32.28 2.37 -14.26
CA GLU A 292 -33.62 2.72 -13.82
C GLU A 292 -34.02 4.08 -14.41
N ARG A 293 -35.26 4.22 -14.89
CA ARG A 293 -35.69 5.46 -15.59
C ARG A 293 -35.53 6.72 -14.74
N LYS A 294 -35.62 6.58 -13.41
CA LYS A 294 -35.45 7.69 -12.45
C LYS A 294 -34.03 8.29 -12.42
N ASP A 295 -33.02 7.52 -12.85
CA ASP A 295 -31.61 7.93 -12.83
C ASP A 295 -31.24 8.74 -14.08
N TYR A 296 -32.17 8.89 -15.03
CA TYR A 296 -31.96 9.59 -16.28
C TYR A 296 -32.88 10.80 -16.41
N ALA A 297 -32.35 11.93 -16.83
CA ALA A 297 -33.15 13.11 -17.15
C ALA A 297 -34.13 12.81 -18.31
N SER A 298 -35.21 13.60 -18.42
CA SER A 298 -36.25 13.40 -19.42
C SER A 298 -35.72 13.37 -20.87
N TRP A 299 -34.72 14.18 -21.16
CA TRP A 299 -34.05 14.27 -22.47
C TRP A 299 -33.07 13.11 -22.77
N GLN A 300 -32.71 12.29 -21.76
CA GLN A 300 -31.79 11.15 -21.91
C GLN A 300 -32.50 9.82 -22.25
N SER A 301 -33.65 9.85 -22.90
CA SER A 301 -34.42 8.66 -23.23
C SER A 301 -33.65 7.66 -24.10
N GLN A 302 -32.90 8.15 -25.08
CA GLN A 302 -32.08 7.31 -25.95
C GLN A 302 -30.98 6.61 -25.14
N LYS A 303 -30.26 7.34 -24.28
CA LYS A 303 -29.21 6.76 -23.42
C LYS A 303 -29.78 5.70 -22.48
N PHE A 304 -30.95 5.94 -21.88
CA PHE A 304 -31.63 4.93 -21.07
C PHE A 304 -31.93 3.65 -21.85
N SER A 305 -32.37 3.76 -23.12
CA SER A 305 -32.64 2.61 -23.99
C SER A 305 -31.35 1.85 -24.33
N GLU A 306 -30.29 2.56 -24.67
CA GLU A 306 -28.96 1.98 -24.99
C GLU A 306 -28.37 1.25 -23.77
N ASP A 307 -28.39 1.88 -22.58
CA ASP A 307 -27.89 1.28 -21.36
C ASP A 307 -28.75 0.06 -20.94
N SER A 308 -30.08 0.12 -21.12
CA SER A 308 -30.99 -1.00 -20.85
C SER A 308 -30.75 -2.17 -21.80
N LEU A 309 -30.51 -1.90 -23.07
CA LEU A 309 -30.14 -2.92 -24.05
C LEU A 309 -28.79 -3.54 -23.71
N SER A 310 -27.79 -2.71 -23.38
CA SER A 310 -26.46 -3.16 -22.93
C SER A 310 -26.54 -4.03 -21.69
N TRP A 311 -27.36 -3.64 -20.72
CA TRP A 311 -27.63 -4.47 -19.55
C TRP A 311 -28.23 -5.84 -19.91
N ALA A 312 -29.14 -5.90 -20.84
CA ALA A 312 -29.82 -7.13 -21.23
C ALA A 312 -28.94 -8.06 -22.09
N THR A 313 -28.14 -7.49 -23.00
CA THR A 313 -27.46 -8.25 -24.05
C THR A 313 -25.96 -8.40 -23.86
N ASN A 314 -25.29 -7.46 -23.18
CA ASN A 314 -23.85 -7.51 -22.95
C ASN A 314 -23.55 -8.17 -21.58
N PRO A 315 -22.95 -9.37 -21.55
CA PRO A 315 -22.65 -10.07 -20.30
C PRO A 315 -21.63 -9.33 -19.42
N LEU A 316 -20.78 -8.49 -20.02
CA LEU A 316 -19.78 -7.71 -19.31
C LEU A 316 -20.38 -6.45 -18.65
N TYR A 317 -21.45 -5.89 -19.23
CA TYR A 317 -22.10 -4.68 -18.72
C TYR A 317 -22.81 -4.97 -17.40
N GLY A 318 -22.30 -4.38 -16.30
CA GLY A 318 -22.78 -4.64 -14.95
C GLY A 318 -22.35 -6.00 -14.38
N TRP A 319 -21.28 -6.60 -14.89
CA TRP A 319 -20.83 -7.92 -14.46
C TRP A 319 -20.70 -8.06 -12.94
N CYS A 320 -20.11 -7.07 -12.28
CA CYS A 320 -19.95 -7.05 -10.82
C CYS A 320 -21.30 -7.04 -10.08
N ASN A 321 -22.34 -6.42 -10.67
CA ASN A 321 -23.66 -6.28 -10.08
C ASN A 321 -24.63 -7.39 -10.50
N LYS A 322 -24.22 -8.29 -11.40
CA LYS A 322 -25.00 -9.46 -11.84
C LYS A 322 -24.50 -10.75 -11.22
N ASN A 323 -23.22 -10.85 -10.88
CA ASN A 323 -22.60 -12.07 -10.41
C ASN A 323 -22.33 -11.99 -8.91
N LYS A 324 -22.56 -13.10 -8.22
CA LYS A 324 -22.36 -13.25 -6.79
C LYS A 324 -21.26 -14.25 -6.50
N LYS A 325 -20.54 -14.01 -5.43
CA LYS A 325 -19.57 -14.93 -4.82
C LYS A 325 -20.29 -16.09 -4.10
N ALA A 326 -19.51 -17.06 -3.64
CA ALA A 326 -20.06 -18.20 -2.88
C ALA A 326 -20.72 -17.81 -1.55
N ASP A 327 -20.29 -16.68 -0.96
CA ASP A 327 -20.87 -16.09 0.25
C ASP A 327 -22.20 -15.35 0.03
N GLY A 328 -22.65 -15.23 -1.23
CA GLY A 328 -23.87 -14.52 -1.62
C GLY A 328 -23.69 -13.02 -1.90
N GLU A 329 -22.52 -12.45 -1.61
CA GLU A 329 -22.18 -11.07 -1.89
C GLU A 329 -21.87 -10.86 -3.38
N TYR A 330 -22.10 -9.65 -3.88
CA TYR A 330 -21.71 -9.27 -5.25
C TYR A 330 -20.20 -9.06 -5.36
N TYR A 331 -19.67 -9.36 -6.54
CA TYR A 331 -18.26 -9.07 -6.81
C TYR A 331 -17.94 -7.58 -6.75
N ASN A 332 -16.81 -7.24 -6.13
CA ASN A 332 -16.29 -5.88 -6.08
C ASN A 332 -14.98 -5.80 -6.90
N LEU A 333 -15.01 -4.99 -7.95
CA LEU A 333 -13.85 -4.81 -8.85
C LEU A 333 -12.59 -4.31 -8.12
N TYR A 334 -12.75 -3.62 -6.99
CA TYR A 334 -11.65 -2.98 -6.29
C TYR A 334 -11.02 -3.82 -5.18
N THR A 335 -11.75 -4.85 -4.71
CA THR A 335 -11.34 -5.57 -3.49
C THR A 335 -11.23 -7.08 -3.67
N ASP A 336 -11.81 -7.67 -4.71
CA ASP A 336 -11.92 -9.13 -4.81
C ASP A 336 -10.85 -9.78 -5.69
N GLY A 337 -9.81 -9.03 -6.09
CA GLY A 337 -8.64 -9.59 -6.75
C GLY A 337 -8.89 -10.26 -8.10
N LEU A 338 -9.86 -9.77 -8.86
CA LEU A 338 -10.22 -10.35 -10.16
C LEU A 338 -9.04 -10.30 -11.13
N LYS A 339 -8.81 -11.36 -11.87
CA LYS A 339 -7.88 -11.41 -12.99
C LYS A 339 -8.66 -11.27 -14.29
N ILE A 340 -8.56 -10.11 -14.93
CA ILE A 340 -9.32 -9.76 -16.13
C ILE A 340 -8.38 -9.90 -17.34
N TYR A 341 -8.53 -10.98 -18.06
CA TYR A 341 -7.73 -11.26 -19.26
C TYR A 341 -8.32 -10.53 -20.47
N THR A 342 -7.46 -9.89 -21.23
CA THR A 342 -7.83 -9.10 -22.41
C THR A 342 -7.14 -9.64 -23.66
N SER A 343 -7.64 -9.26 -24.84
CA SER A 343 -7.00 -9.55 -26.12
C SER A 343 -5.90 -8.55 -26.51
N ILE A 344 -5.63 -7.54 -25.67
CA ILE A 344 -4.61 -6.52 -25.95
C ILE A 344 -3.22 -7.12 -25.76
N ASP A 345 -2.36 -7.04 -26.80
CA ASP A 345 -0.92 -7.32 -26.68
C ASP A 345 -0.22 -6.08 -26.11
N SER A 346 0.55 -6.25 -25.03
CA SER A 346 1.17 -5.13 -24.32
C SER A 346 2.19 -4.37 -25.16
N ARG A 347 2.89 -5.05 -26.08
CA ARG A 347 3.90 -4.44 -26.95
C ARG A 347 3.24 -3.60 -28.05
N MET A 348 2.18 -4.13 -28.67
CA MET A 348 1.42 -3.40 -29.68
C MET A 348 0.77 -2.16 -29.08
N GLN A 349 0.19 -2.29 -27.89
CA GLN A 349 -0.40 -1.18 -27.15
C GLN A 349 0.65 -0.10 -26.85
N LYS A 350 1.83 -0.50 -26.38
CA LYS A 350 2.94 0.43 -26.12
C LYS A 350 3.37 1.17 -27.40
N TYR A 351 3.52 0.47 -28.52
CA TYR A 351 3.87 1.12 -29.79
C TYR A 351 2.81 2.12 -30.24
N ALA A 352 1.53 1.78 -30.09
CA ALA A 352 0.43 2.68 -30.42
C ALA A 352 0.46 3.95 -29.53
N GLU A 353 0.64 3.81 -28.22
CA GLU A 353 0.74 4.94 -27.30
C GLU A 353 1.97 5.81 -27.56
N ASP A 354 3.12 5.20 -27.85
CA ASP A 354 4.34 5.93 -28.19
C ASP A 354 4.18 6.69 -29.50
N ALA A 355 3.55 6.11 -30.53
CA ALA A 355 3.26 6.77 -31.80
C ALA A 355 2.30 7.95 -31.62
N VAL A 356 1.22 7.78 -30.86
CA VAL A 356 0.30 8.88 -30.53
C VAL A 356 1.03 10.01 -29.80
N ARG A 357 1.83 9.68 -28.77
CA ARG A 357 2.60 10.69 -28.02
C ARG A 357 3.58 11.42 -28.93
N GLU A 358 4.28 10.72 -29.79
CA GLU A 358 5.23 11.32 -30.71
C GLU A 358 4.53 12.28 -31.69
N HIS A 359 3.48 11.81 -32.36
CA HIS A 359 2.73 12.63 -33.33
C HIS A 359 2.08 13.85 -32.66
N MET A 360 1.43 13.67 -31.50
CA MET A 360 0.80 14.77 -30.77
C MET A 360 1.82 15.80 -30.32
N SER A 361 2.97 15.39 -29.77
CA SER A 361 3.94 16.31 -29.20
C SER A 361 4.86 16.96 -30.26
N LYS A 362 5.29 16.21 -31.27
CA LYS A 362 6.26 16.72 -32.27
C LYS A 362 5.61 17.40 -33.47
N ASP A 363 4.44 16.93 -33.87
CA ASP A 363 3.81 17.43 -35.09
C ASP A 363 2.61 18.31 -34.80
N LEU A 364 1.60 17.78 -34.08
CA LEU A 364 0.31 18.42 -33.94
C LEU A 364 0.36 19.64 -33.01
N GLN A 365 0.96 19.48 -31.82
CA GLN A 365 1.04 20.57 -30.84
C GLN A 365 1.86 21.77 -31.35
N PRO A 366 3.04 21.60 -31.96
CA PRO A 366 3.77 22.73 -32.59
C PRO A 366 3.02 23.35 -33.76
N ALA A 367 2.31 22.57 -34.58
CA ALA A 367 1.48 23.06 -35.66
C ALA A 367 0.33 23.93 -35.12
N PHE A 368 -0.34 23.44 -34.08
CA PHE A 368 -1.41 24.17 -33.40
C PHE A 368 -0.91 25.51 -32.83
N PHE A 369 0.22 25.52 -32.13
CA PHE A 369 0.79 26.75 -31.61
C PHE A 369 1.17 27.74 -32.73
N ARG A 370 1.73 27.27 -33.84
CA ARG A 370 2.03 28.14 -34.99
C ARG A 370 0.76 28.73 -35.60
N GLU A 371 -0.29 27.95 -35.77
CA GLU A 371 -1.56 28.43 -36.33
C GLU A 371 -2.26 29.43 -35.41
N LYS A 372 -2.18 29.21 -34.08
CA LYS A 372 -2.86 30.05 -33.07
C LYS A 372 -2.04 31.28 -32.65
N LYS A 373 -0.78 31.37 -33.05
CA LYS A 373 0.12 32.47 -32.65
C LYS A 373 -0.48 33.81 -33.00
N GLY A 374 -0.54 34.71 -31.99
CA GLY A 374 -1.08 36.10 -32.17
C GLY A 374 -2.61 36.18 -32.15
N ARG A 375 -3.35 35.10 -31.92
CA ARG A 375 -4.80 35.14 -31.77
C ARG A 375 -5.18 35.31 -30.29
N SER A 376 -5.85 36.41 -29.96
CA SER A 376 -6.18 36.77 -28.57
C SER A 376 -7.15 35.80 -27.87
N TYR A 377 -7.93 35.04 -28.63
CA TYR A 377 -8.88 34.04 -28.09
C TYR A 377 -8.25 32.65 -27.83
N ALA A 378 -7.12 32.39 -28.46
CA ALA A 378 -6.50 31.08 -28.34
C ALA A 378 -6.01 30.79 -26.88
N PRO A 379 -6.14 29.57 -26.40
CA PRO A 379 -6.53 28.31 -27.08
C PRO A 379 -8.05 28.08 -27.18
N PHE A 380 -8.87 28.96 -26.68
CA PHE A 380 -10.32 28.83 -26.63
C PHE A 380 -11.00 29.05 -27.98
N SER A 381 -12.25 28.61 -28.12
CA SER A 381 -13.08 28.93 -29.29
C SER A 381 -13.43 30.45 -29.31
N ARG A 382 -13.67 30.99 -30.52
CA ARG A 382 -14.19 32.34 -30.69
C ARG A 382 -15.57 32.56 -30.08
N ASP A 383 -16.33 31.46 -29.90
CA ASP A 383 -17.70 31.50 -29.36
C ASP A 383 -17.72 31.55 -27.83
N VAL A 384 -16.55 31.44 -27.18
CA VAL A 384 -16.42 31.48 -25.71
C VAL A 384 -16.11 32.92 -25.31
N SER A 385 -16.97 33.52 -24.47
CA SER A 385 -16.76 34.89 -23.97
C SER A 385 -15.58 34.95 -22.98
N VAL A 386 -14.97 36.10 -22.83
CA VAL A 386 -13.86 36.33 -21.90
C VAL A 386 -14.21 35.94 -20.46
N GLY A 387 -15.44 36.24 -20.01
CA GLY A 387 -15.90 35.84 -18.67
C GLY A 387 -16.03 34.35 -18.50
N GLN A 388 -16.41 33.60 -19.55
CA GLN A 388 -16.43 32.14 -19.53
C GLN A 388 -15.02 31.59 -19.50
N VAL A 389 -14.07 32.16 -20.26
CA VAL A 389 -12.66 31.77 -20.21
C VAL A 389 -12.10 31.96 -18.80
N ASP A 390 -12.35 33.13 -18.19
CA ASP A 390 -11.92 33.41 -16.81
C ASP A 390 -12.49 32.38 -15.81
N THR A 391 -13.76 32.05 -15.92
CA THR A 391 -14.40 31.01 -15.09
C THR A 391 -13.77 29.62 -15.28
N MET A 392 -13.44 29.25 -16.52
CA MET A 392 -12.77 27.98 -16.82
C MET A 392 -11.38 27.93 -16.21
N LEU A 393 -10.58 29.01 -16.38
CA LEU A 393 -9.23 29.10 -15.82
C LEU A 393 -9.23 29.06 -14.29
N MET A 394 -10.14 29.81 -13.65
CA MET A 394 -10.29 29.76 -12.18
C MET A 394 -10.67 28.38 -11.68
N ARG A 395 -11.57 27.70 -12.36
CA ARG A 395 -11.94 26.32 -12.01
C ARG A 395 -10.76 25.35 -12.14
N ALA A 396 -10.00 25.46 -13.23
CA ALA A 396 -8.83 24.64 -13.46
C ALA A 396 -7.75 24.91 -12.39
N MET A 397 -7.48 26.19 -12.08
CA MET A 397 -6.55 26.59 -11.02
C MET A 397 -6.92 25.97 -9.66
N HIS A 398 -8.19 26.01 -9.26
CA HIS A 398 -8.67 25.45 -7.98
C HIS A 398 -8.49 23.92 -7.88
N GLN A 399 -8.39 23.22 -9.00
CA GLN A 399 -8.19 21.77 -9.05
C GLN A 399 -6.73 21.36 -8.89
N THR A 400 -5.76 22.27 -9.02
CA THR A 400 -4.33 21.98 -8.95
C THR A 400 -3.84 21.73 -7.52
N ASP A 401 -2.83 20.88 -7.38
CA ASP A 401 -2.15 20.67 -6.09
C ASP A 401 -1.39 21.92 -5.66
N ARG A 402 -0.91 22.74 -6.61
CA ARG A 402 -0.25 24.02 -6.35
C ARG A 402 -1.19 25.01 -5.67
N TYR A 403 -2.41 25.19 -6.17
CA TYR A 403 -3.42 26.02 -5.52
C TYR A 403 -3.71 25.56 -4.09
N ARG A 404 -3.87 24.24 -3.88
CA ARG A 404 -4.11 23.68 -2.55
C ARG A 404 -2.93 23.94 -1.59
N ALA A 405 -1.70 23.87 -2.09
CA ALA A 405 -0.50 24.16 -1.31
C ALA A 405 -0.41 25.63 -0.93
N MET A 406 -0.65 26.56 -1.89
CA MET A 406 -0.67 28.01 -1.66
C MET A 406 -1.78 28.41 -0.68
N LYS A 407 -2.98 27.86 -0.84
CA LYS A 407 -4.10 28.09 0.09
C LYS A 407 -3.77 27.61 1.51
N LYS A 408 -3.09 26.49 1.65
CA LYS A 408 -2.65 25.94 2.94
C LYS A 408 -1.57 26.83 3.60
N SER A 409 -0.76 27.54 2.82
CA SER A 409 0.22 28.52 3.33
C SER A 409 -0.39 29.86 3.74
N GLY A 410 -1.71 30.05 3.54
CA GLY A 410 -2.41 31.29 3.90
C GLY A 410 -2.31 32.39 2.85
N MET A 411 -1.87 32.10 1.61
CA MET A 411 -1.81 33.07 0.51
C MET A 411 -3.22 33.53 0.11
N ALA A 412 -3.38 34.81 -0.17
CA ALA A 412 -4.66 35.35 -0.65
C ALA A 412 -4.96 34.91 -2.09
N GLU A 413 -6.25 34.80 -2.45
CA GLU A 413 -6.65 34.23 -3.76
C GLU A 413 -6.19 35.11 -4.93
N ALA A 414 -6.14 36.43 -4.74
CA ALA A 414 -5.62 37.37 -5.73
C ALA A 414 -4.13 37.14 -6.01
N ASP A 415 -3.33 36.95 -4.95
CA ASP A 415 -1.90 36.69 -5.07
C ASP A 415 -1.63 35.27 -5.69
N MET A 416 -2.46 34.27 -5.36
CA MET A 416 -2.40 32.98 -6.01
C MET A 416 -2.66 33.09 -7.51
N ARG A 417 -3.66 33.87 -7.92
CA ARG A 417 -3.96 34.12 -9.33
C ARG A 417 -2.79 34.82 -10.06
N GLU A 418 -2.23 35.84 -9.46
CA GLU A 418 -1.08 36.56 -10.03
C GLU A 418 0.14 35.64 -10.20
N GLU A 419 0.36 34.75 -9.21
CA GLU A 419 1.43 33.76 -9.26
C GLU A 419 1.19 32.70 -10.34
N PHE A 420 -0.06 32.32 -10.60
CA PHE A 420 -0.42 31.44 -11.72
C PHE A 420 -0.25 32.16 -13.08
N GLU A 421 -0.51 33.44 -13.20
CA GLU A 421 -0.35 34.22 -14.42
C GLU A 421 1.14 34.51 -14.76
N ARG A 422 2.02 34.56 -13.76
CA ARG A 422 3.47 34.78 -13.94
C ARG A 422 4.24 33.59 -14.48
N SER A 423 3.73 32.37 -14.29
CA SER A 423 4.45 31.14 -14.59
C SER A 423 4.13 30.65 -16.00
N GLU A 424 5.11 30.61 -16.88
CA GLU A 424 4.98 30.04 -18.24
C GLU A 424 4.62 28.56 -18.25
N GLU A 425 4.99 27.81 -17.22
CA GLU A 425 4.62 26.38 -17.04
C GLU A 425 3.11 26.19 -16.90
N HIS A 426 2.38 27.19 -16.41
CA HIS A 426 0.95 27.08 -16.12
C HIS A 426 0.05 27.20 -17.32
N THR A 427 0.48 27.86 -18.37
CA THR A 427 -0.31 27.89 -19.59
C THR A 427 -0.45 26.52 -20.20
N SER A 428 0.56 25.66 -20.06
CA SER A 428 0.51 24.27 -20.56
C SER A 428 -0.25 23.31 -19.64
N GLU A 429 -0.14 23.41 -18.31
CA GLU A 429 -0.88 22.56 -17.38
C GLU A 429 -2.38 22.90 -17.30
N LEU A 430 -2.72 24.19 -17.24
CA LEU A 430 -4.11 24.64 -17.24
C LEU A 430 -4.79 24.34 -18.59
N GLN A 431 -4.08 24.51 -19.68
CA GLN A 431 -4.59 24.20 -21.03
C GLN A 431 -4.79 22.69 -21.22
N SER A 432 -3.94 21.84 -20.64
CA SER A 432 -4.09 20.38 -20.71
C SER A 432 -5.26 19.83 -19.89
N GLN A 433 -5.75 20.60 -18.90
CA GLN A 433 -6.90 20.20 -18.08
C GLN A 433 -8.25 20.71 -18.64
N VAL A 434 -8.23 21.66 -19.57
CA VAL A 434 -9.44 22.28 -20.16
C VAL A 434 -9.76 21.71 -21.55
N ILE A 435 -8.81 21.03 -22.19
CA ILE A 435 -8.98 20.28 -23.44
C ILE A 435 -9.14 18.80 -23.15
#